data_531288cab3379fbba941cf6bc123a491
#
_entry.id   531288cab3379fbba941cf6bc123a491
#
_cell.length_a   1.000
_cell.length_b   1.000
_cell.length_c   1.000
_cell.angle_alpha   90.00
_cell.angle_beta   90.00
_cell.angle_gamma   90.00
#
_symmetry.space_group_name_H-M   'P 1'
#
loop_
_entity.id
_entity.type
_entity.pdbx_description
1 polymer ?
#
loop_
_entity_poly.entity_id
_entity_poly.type
_entity_poly.pdbx_seq_one_letter_code
_entity_poly.pdbx_strand_id
1 'polypeptide(L)'
;MHKFIHGKWVKVDEEQKEIFITKQELKKSRFWTEKMISMFFPSPDKEVKNNNYKTEHSIKLYNKENVIKIENSEDFLKYREENKKRRDGSKKALNTKVKKIMKDVENIEISIPLIEKSILLEQAVNHFNIRQIENGNFNWATLESDDEFLKRIMRNFIRHELSDYRIHLLNIYGRVGRKKAFKILKLHFNKAIINLYPWLECKF
;
A
#
# COMPACT_ATOMS: atom_id res chain seq x y z
N MET A 1 -1.93 24.51 9.89
CA MET A 1 -2.30 23.40 8.96
C MET A 1 -2.25 22.08 9.74
N HIS A 2 -3.32 21.30 9.77
CA HIS A 2 -3.35 20.02 10.45
C HIS A 2 -3.06 18.93 9.43
N LYS A 3 -2.11 18.02 9.69
CA LYS A 3 -1.89 16.83 8.85
C LYS A 3 -2.39 15.60 9.58
N PHE A 4 -3.13 14.75 8.85
CA PHE A 4 -3.57 13.45 9.33
C PHE A 4 -2.43 12.45 9.21
N ILE A 5 -1.86 12.03 10.34
CA ILE A 5 -0.76 11.06 10.38
C ILE A 5 -1.19 9.92 11.33
N HIS A 6 -1.31 8.71 10.79
CA HIS A 6 -1.71 7.50 11.54
C HIS A 6 -2.99 7.65 12.38
N GLY A 7 -4.07 8.18 11.77
CA GLY A 7 -5.38 8.24 12.41
C GLY A 7 -5.61 9.46 13.34
N LYS A 8 -4.69 10.44 13.42
CA LYS A 8 -4.86 11.65 14.24
C LYS A 8 -4.39 12.91 13.52
N TRP A 9 -5.10 14.02 13.73
CA TRP A 9 -4.70 15.34 13.27
C TRP A 9 -3.63 15.93 14.19
N VAL A 10 -2.47 16.25 13.65
CA VAL A 10 -1.36 16.86 14.39
C VAL A 10 -1.18 18.29 13.95
N LYS A 11 -1.25 19.25 14.89
CA LYS A 11 -0.87 20.64 14.66
C LYS A 11 0.66 20.70 14.61
N VAL A 12 1.22 20.96 13.45
CA VAL A 12 2.67 21.14 13.29
C VAL A 12 2.92 22.64 13.25
N ASP A 13 3.74 23.14 14.16
CA ASP A 13 4.18 24.53 14.15
C ASP A 13 4.82 24.86 12.80
N GLU A 14 4.22 25.79 12.07
CA GLU A 14 4.68 26.14 10.70
C GLU A 14 6.11 26.72 10.73
N GLU A 15 6.45 27.52 11.74
CA GLU A 15 7.80 28.07 11.93
C GLU A 15 8.87 26.98 12.11
N GLN A 16 8.54 25.87 12.82
CA GLN A 16 9.50 24.77 12.95
C GLN A 16 9.72 24.00 11.67
N LYS A 17 8.75 23.99 10.76
CA LYS A 17 8.92 23.33 9.43
C LYS A 17 9.76 24.14 8.47
N GLU A 18 9.81 25.44 8.61
CA GLU A 18 10.69 26.28 7.77
C GLU A 18 12.15 26.04 8.11
N ILE A 19 12.47 25.85 9.39
CA ILE A 19 13.85 25.74 9.89
C ILE A 19 14.36 24.31 9.90
N PHE A 20 13.50 23.33 10.21
CA PHE A 20 13.90 21.94 10.43
C PHE A 20 13.29 20.97 9.41
N ILE A 21 14.00 19.87 9.18
CA ILE A 21 13.57 18.73 8.37
C ILE A 21 13.68 17.46 9.22
N THR A 22 12.69 16.57 9.09
CA THR A 22 12.69 15.29 9.80
C THR A 22 13.60 14.28 9.13
N LYS A 23 14.07 13.27 9.88
CA LYS A 23 14.82 12.12 9.34
C LYS A 23 14.08 11.43 8.20
N GLN A 24 12.75 11.34 8.29
CA GLN A 24 11.93 10.73 7.26
C GLN A 24 11.88 11.57 5.97
N GLU A 25 11.83 12.88 6.09
CA GLU A 25 11.86 13.80 4.95
C GLU A 25 13.24 13.84 4.29
N LEU A 26 14.34 13.81 5.07
CA LEU A 26 15.70 13.65 4.53
C LEU A 26 15.79 12.41 3.62
N LYS A 27 15.20 11.30 4.05
CA LYS A 27 15.22 10.05 3.25
C LYS A 27 14.31 10.12 2.03
N LYS A 28 13.11 10.68 2.14
CA LYS A 28 12.11 10.69 1.07
C LYS A 28 12.35 11.75 0.02
N SER A 29 12.65 12.99 0.43
CA SER A 29 12.74 14.14 -0.46
C SER A 29 14.16 14.43 -0.93
N ARG A 30 15.18 14.16 -0.09
CA ARG A 30 16.60 14.43 -0.38
C ARG A 30 17.42 13.17 -0.63
N PHE A 31 16.80 11.98 -0.55
CA PHE A 31 17.42 10.68 -0.86
C PHE A 31 18.62 10.34 0.02
N TRP A 32 18.66 10.85 1.26
CA TRP A 32 19.65 10.44 2.25
C TRP A 32 19.40 9.01 2.72
N THR A 33 20.47 8.27 2.93
CA THR A 33 20.39 6.93 3.54
C THR A 33 20.67 7.02 5.04
N GLU A 34 20.31 5.98 5.80
CA GLU A 34 20.65 5.89 7.23
C GLU A 34 22.17 6.08 7.46
N LYS A 35 22.99 5.47 6.60
CA LYS A 35 24.44 5.58 6.66
C LYS A 35 24.92 7.01 6.41
N MET A 36 24.30 7.74 5.47
CA MET A 36 24.63 9.16 5.26
C MET A 36 24.27 10.01 6.47
N ILE A 37 23.08 9.78 7.03
CA ILE A 37 22.63 10.50 8.22
C ILE A 37 23.59 10.24 9.39
N SER A 38 23.94 8.99 9.67
CA SER A 38 24.87 8.68 10.76
C SER A 38 26.29 9.19 10.53
N MET A 39 26.74 9.31 9.28
CA MET A 39 28.08 9.80 8.94
C MET A 39 28.18 11.33 9.00
N PHE A 40 27.20 12.05 8.47
CA PHE A 40 27.23 13.51 8.34
C PHE A 40 26.46 14.23 9.44
N PHE A 41 25.56 13.54 10.14
CA PHE A 41 24.81 14.02 11.29
C PHE A 41 24.84 12.98 12.41
N PRO A 42 25.94 12.88 13.16
CA PRO A 42 26.08 11.90 14.26
C PRO A 42 25.03 12.14 15.36
N SER A 43 24.57 13.37 15.52
CA SER A 43 23.47 13.74 16.42
C SER A 43 22.47 14.63 15.71
N PRO A 44 21.17 14.55 16.04
CA PRO A 44 20.17 15.48 15.51
C PRO A 44 20.37 16.88 16.15
N ASP A 45 20.01 17.93 15.41
CA ASP A 45 20.05 19.30 15.93
C ASP A 45 18.97 19.53 17.01
N LYS A 46 17.83 18.79 16.92
CA LYS A 46 16.75 18.86 17.90
C LYS A 46 16.01 17.53 17.97
N GLU A 47 15.58 17.15 19.16
CA GLU A 47 14.65 16.05 19.36
C GLU A 47 13.33 16.55 19.95
N VAL A 48 12.21 16.09 19.38
CA VAL A 48 10.87 16.46 19.82
C VAL A 48 10.14 15.19 20.22
N LYS A 49 9.48 15.23 21.38
CA LYS A 49 8.70 14.10 21.87
C LYS A 49 7.55 13.78 20.90
N ASN A 50 7.39 12.53 20.54
CA ASN A 50 6.31 12.10 19.67
C ASN A 50 5.05 11.79 20.49
N ASN A 51 4.16 12.76 20.59
CA ASN A 51 2.92 12.64 21.38
C ASN A 51 1.92 11.61 20.81
N ASN A 52 2.16 11.06 19.63
CA ASN A 52 1.27 10.10 18.98
C ASN A 52 1.56 8.64 19.35
N TYR A 53 2.65 8.36 20.02
CA TYR A 53 2.99 7.02 20.49
C TYR A 53 3.12 7.00 22.00
N LYS A 54 2.53 5.98 22.63
CA LYS A 54 2.71 5.69 24.07
C LYS A 54 4.16 5.28 24.42
N THR A 55 5.01 5.09 23.42
CA THR A 55 6.43 4.74 23.52
C THR A 55 7.30 5.99 23.41
N GLU A 56 8.43 6.01 24.12
CA GLU A 56 9.40 7.13 24.23
C GLU A 56 10.18 7.47 22.95
N HIS A 57 9.59 7.25 21.77
CA HIS A 57 10.25 7.55 20.50
C HIS A 57 10.22 9.05 20.20
N SER A 58 11.38 9.68 20.23
CA SER A 58 11.55 11.08 19.81
C SER A 58 11.61 11.21 18.28
N ILE A 59 11.11 12.34 17.77
CA ILE A 59 11.26 12.73 16.37
C ILE A 59 12.58 13.52 16.26
N LYS A 60 13.51 13.00 15.46
CA LYS A 60 14.80 13.64 15.18
C LYS A 60 14.63 14.69 14.08
N LEU A 61 15.05 15.91 14.40
CA LEU A 61 14.98 17.08 13.53
C LEU A 61 16.39 17.57 13.20
N TYR A 62 16.60 17.97 11.95
CA TYR A 62 17.86 18.47 11.41
C TYR A 62 17.63 19.86 10.82
N ASN A 63 18.52 20.81 11.11
CA ASN A 63 18.44 22.16 10.58
C ASN A 63 18.68 22.13 9.06
N LYS A 64 17.75 22.73 8.30
CA LYS A 64 17.81 22.74 6.82
C LYS A 64 19.06 23.43 6.27
N GLU A 65 19.53 24.50 6.92
CA GLU A 65 20.76 25.18 6.52
C GLU A 65 21.97 24.28 6.70
N ASN A 66 22.06 23.54 7.81
CA ASN A 66 23.13 22.59 8.04
C ASN A 66 23.08 21.45 7.01
N VAL A 67 21.89 20.96 6.68
CA VAL A 67 21.71 19.98 5.63
C VAL A 67 22.23 20.48 4.29
N ILE A 68 21.89 21.73 3.91
CA ILE A 68 22.35 22.34 2.65
C ILE A 68 23.86 22.55 2.66
N LYS A 69 24.44 23.00 3.78
CA LYS A 69 25.91 23.15 3.92
C LYS A 69 26.61 21.80 3.72
N ILE A 70 26.11 20.75 4.33
CA ILE A 70 26.68 19.41 4.18
C ILE A 70 26.51 18.90 2.75
N GLU A 71 25.34 19.08 2.14
CA GLU A 71 25.08 18.64 0.75
C GLU A 71 26.04 19.30 -0.26
N ASN A 72 26.53 20.50 0.04
CA ASN A 72 27.50 21.24 -0.76
C ASN A 72 28.98 20.96 -0.38
N SER A 73 29.25 20.20 0.67
CA SER A 73 30.61 19.85 1.08
C SER A 73 31.26 18.86 0.11
N GLU A 74 32.57 18.97 -0.06
CA GLU A 74 33.35 18.07 -0.93
C GLU A 74 33.20 16.61 -0.50
N ASP A 75 33.24 16.34 0.79
CA ASP A 75 33.11 14.98 1.35
C ASP A 75 31.77 14.35 1.01
N PHE A 76 30.67 15.11 1.11
CA PHE A 76 29.34 14.64 0.75
C PHE A 76 29.20 14.39 -0.75
N LEU A 77 29.70 15.29 -1.57
CA LEU A 77 29.69 15.16 -3.02
C LEU A 77 30.50 13.95 -3.49
N LYS A 78 31.70 13.76 -2.94
CA LYS A 78 32.54 12.59 -3.19
C LYS A 78 31.85 11.30 -2.79
N TYR A 79 31.33 11.22 -1.57
CA TYR A 79 30.57 10.06 -1.10
C TYR A 79 29.37 9.74 -1.99
N ARG A 80 28.68 10.79 -2.45
CA ARG A 80 27.52 10.66 -3.32
C ARG A 80 27.88 10.11 -4.69
N GLU A 81 29.00 10.57 -5.27
CA GLU A 81 29.48 10.10 -6.57
C GLU A 81 29.98 8.64 -6.48
N GLU A 82 30.78 8.30 -5.48
CA GLU A 82 31.26 6.92 -5.26
C GLU A 82 30.09 5.91 -5.14
N ASN A 83 28.99 6.34 -4.52
CA ASN A 83 27.82 5.50 -4.36
C ASN A 83 26.79 5.57 -5.52
N LYS A 84 27.02 6.42 -6.53
CA LYS A 84 26.08 6.63 -7.65
C LYS A 84 25.86 5.33 -8.44
N LYS A 85 26.93 4.66 -8.87
CA LYS A 85 26.85 3.40 -9.62
C LYS A 85 26.03 2.34 -8.88
N ARG A 86 26.24 2.20 -7.56
CA ARG A 86 25.49 1.28 -6.72
C ARG A 86 23.99 1.63 -6.65
N ARG A 87 23.66 2.92 -6.51
CA ARG A 87 22.26 3.39 -6.49
C ARG A 87 21.56 3.15 -7.82
N ASP A 88 22.25 3.44 -8.92
CA ASP A 88 21.71 3.24 -10.27
C ASP A 88 21.52 1.76 -10.57
N GLY A 89 22.45 0.91 -10.15
CA GLY A 89 22.30 -0.53 -10.21
C GLY A 89 21.08 -1.03 -9.42
N SER A 90 20.91 -0.53 -8.20
CA SER A 90 19.74 -0.87 -7.35
C SER A 90 18.42 -0.41 -7.96
N LYS A 91 18.37 0.80 -8.55
CA LYS A 91 17.18 1.29 -9.28
C LYS A 91 16.86 0.43 -10.50
N LYS A 92 17.87 0.07 -11.30
CA LYS A 92 17.70 -0.82 -12.45
C LYS A 92 17.15 -2.18 -12.02
N ALA A 93 17.72 -2.79 -10.98
CA ALA A 93 17.26 -4.06 -10.44
C ALA A 93 15.80 -3.98 -9.92
N LEU A 94 15.45 -2.89 -9.24
CA LEU A 94 14.09 -2.63 -8.78
C LEU A 94 13.11 -2.55 -9.96
N ASN A 95 13.45 -1.76 -10.97
CA ASN A 95 12.62 -1.58 -12.16
C ASN A 95 12.45 -2.90 -12.94
N THR A 96 13.50 -3.71 -13.03
CA THR A 96 13.42 -5.04 -13.64
C THR A 96 12.45 -5.94 -12.88
N LYS A 97 12.51 -5.96 -11.54
CA LYS A 97 11.56 -6.73 -10.71
C LYS A 97 10.12 -6.25 -10.90
N VAL A 98 9.90 -4.92 -10.96
CA VAL A 98 8.57 -4.35 -11.21
C VAL A 98 8.06 -4.70 -12.60
N LYS A 99 8.89 -4.57 -13.64
CA LYS A 99 8.51 -4.96 -15.01
C LYS A 99 8.15 -6.44 -15.11
N LYS A 100 8.91 -7.30 -14.44
CA LYS A 100 8.62 -8.75 -14.42
C LYS A 100 7.24 -9.03 -13.81
N ILE A 101 6.93 -8.50 -12.63
CA ILE A 101 5.63 -8.74 -12.01
C ILE A 101 4.48 -8.16 -12.85
N MET A 102 4.68 -7.01 -13.53
CA MET A 102 3.66 -6.45 -14.43
C MET A 102 3.38 -7.40 -15.57
N LYS A 103 4.44 -7.88 -16.27
CA LYS A 103 4.29 -8.85 -17.36
C LYS A 103 3.61 -10.14 -16.90
N ASP A 104 3.96 -10.63 -15.69
CA ASP A 104 3.36 -11.85 -15.14
C ASP A 104 1.85 -11.66 -14.95
N VAL A 105 1.40 -10.45 -14.51
CA VAL A 105 -0.02 -10.19 -14.20
C VAL A 105 -0.84 -9.81 -15.45
N GLU A 106 -0.24 -9.14 -16.43
CA GLU A 106 -0.92 -8.73 -17.68
C GLU A 106 -1.51 -9.90 -18.47
N ASN A 107 -0.90 -11.06 -18.39
CA ASN A 107 -1.32 -12.27 -19.12
C ASN A 107 -2.20 -13.21 -18.27
N ILE A 108 -2.60 -12.81 -17.07
CA ILE A 108 -3.48 -13.62 -16.23
C ILE A 108 -4.92 -13.52 -16.74
N GLU A 109 -5.49 -14.66 -17.04
CA GLU A 109 -6.93 -14.83 -17.25
C GLU A 109 -7.53 -15.40 -15.96
N ILE A 110 -8.55 -14.74 -15.42
CA ILE A 110 -9.24 -15.19 -14.21
C ILE A 110 -10.32 -16.19 -14.61
N SER A 111 -10.17 -17.42 -14.11
CA SER A 111 -11.17 -18.47 -14.28
C SER A 111 -12.28 -18.31 -13.24
N ILE A 112 -13.54 -18.27 -13.72
CA ILE A 112 -14.74 -18.17 -12.90
C ILE A 112 -15.71 -19.23 -13.41
N PRO A 113 -16.24 -20.13 -12.58
CA PRO A 113 -17.28 -21.07 -13.00
C PRO A 113 -18.61 -20.36 -13.21
N LEU A 114 -19.42 -20.82 -14.14
CA LEU A 114 -20.77 -20.36 -14.34
C LEU A 114 -21.73 -21.13 -13.41
N ILE A 115 -22.41 -20.41 -12.52
CA ILE A 115 -23.36 -20.94 -11.55
C ILE A 115 -24.70 -20.22 -11.74
N GLU A 116 -25.80 -20.93 -11.56
CA GLU A 116 -27.13 -20.35 -11.60
C GLU A 116 -27.28 -19.26 -10.52
N LYS A 117 -28.02 -18.18 -10.85
CA LYS A 117 -28.17 -17.01 -9.97
C LYS A 117 -28.73 -17.36 -8.59
N SER A 118 -29.73 -18.22 -8.53
CA SER A 118 -30.37 -18.68 -7.28
C SER A 118 -29.38 -19.40 -6.38
N ILE A 119 -28.62 -20.35 -6.95
CA ILE A 119 -27.61 -21.14 -6.24
C ILE A 119 -26.47 -20.23 -5.76
N LEU A 120 -26.00 -19.32 -6.64
CA LEU A 120 -24.93 -18.38 -6.28
C LEU A 120 -25.35 -17.46 -5.13
N LEU A 121 -26.58 -16.96 -5.14
CA LEU A 121 -27.12 -16.11 -4.10
C LEU A 121 -27.18 -16.84 -2.75
N GLU A 122 -27.72 -18.04 -2.72
CA GLU A 122 -27.83 -18.87 -1.51
C GLU A 122 -26.44 -19.17 -0.93
N GLN A 123 -25.51 -19.61 -1.76
CA GLN A 123 -24.14 -19.89 -1.34
C GLN A 123 -23.42 -18.64 -0.82
N ALA A 124 -23.60 -17.50 -1.45
CA ALA A 124 -22.99 -16.24 -1.04
C ALA A 124 -23.54 -15.75 0.31
N VAL A 125 -24.85 -15.86 0.52
CA VAL A 125 -25.51 -15.50 1.79
C VAL A 125 -25.00 -16.41 2.91
N ASN A 126 -24.99 -17.73 2.68
CA ASN A 126 -24.50 -18.69 3.66
C ASN A 126 -23.02 -18.44 4.01
N HIS A 127 -22.17 -18.29 3.01
CA HIS A 127 -20.75 -17.99 3.21
C HIS A 127 -20.55 -16.68 3.98
N PHE A 128 -21.30 -15.62 3.64
CA PHE A 128 -21.24 -14.35 4.36
C PHE A 128 -21.60 -14.55 5.84
N ASN A 129 -22.70 -15.25 6.15
CA ASN A 129 -23.16 -15.49 7.50
C ASN A 129 -22.16 -16.32 8.33
N ILE A 130 -21.57 -17.36 7.74
CA ILE A 130 -20.51 -18.14 8.40
C ILE A 130 -19.34 -17.22 8.79
N ARG A 131 -18.90 -16.35 7.88
CA ARG A 131 -17.80 -15.40 8.17
C ARG A 131 -18.17 -14.34 9.21
N GLN A 132 -19.43 -13.94 9.31
CA GLN A 132 -19.87 -13.06 10.41
C GLN A 132 -19.74 -13.76 11.76
N ILE A 133 -20.14 -15.03 11.87
CA ILE A 133 -19.97 -15.84 13.09
C ILE A 133 -18.50 -15.94 13.48
N GLU A 134 -17.64 -16.34 12.54
CA GLU A 134 -16.19 -16.47 12.76
C GLU A 134 -15.54 -15.18 13.29
N ASN A 135 -16.05 -14.02 12.86
CA ASN A 135 -15.56 -12.70 13.28
C ASN A 135 -16.27 -12.13 14.52
N GLY A 136 -17.21 -12.90 15.14
CA GLY A 136 -18.00 -12.43 16.28
C GLY A 136 -18.98 -11.30 15.95
N ASN A 137 -19.39 -11.16 14.70
CA ASN A 137 -20.35 -10.17 14.26
C ASN A 137 -21.75 -10.79 14.16
N PHE A 138 -22.78 -9.97 14.37
CA PHE A 138 -24.19 -10.42 14.35
C PHE A 138 -25.02 -9.82 13.21
N ASN A 139 -24.35 -9.28 12.18
CA ASN A 139 -25.02 -8.75 11.00
C ASN A 139 -25.27 -9.88 9.99
N TRP A 140 -26.50 -10.36 9.92
CA TRP A 140 -26.90 -11.46 9.07
C TRP A 140 -27.41 -10.97 7.72
N ALA A 141 -27.07 -11.69 6.65
CA ALA A 141 -27.69 -11.56 5.35
C ALA A 141 -28.85 -12.56 5.23
N THR A 142 -29.91 -12.13 4.54
CA THR A 142 -31.01 -13.00 4.10
C THR A 142 -31.18 -12.87 2.60
N LEU A 143 -31.95 -13.76 1.98
CA LEU A 143 -32.26 -13.69 0.55
C LEU A 143 -33.10 -12.43 0.19
N GLU A 144 -33.72 -11.80 1.18
CA GLU A 144 -34.54 -10.57 1.06
C GLU A 144 -33.74 -9.30 1.41
N SER A 145 -32.44 -9.42 1.69
CA SER A 145 -31.58 -8.28 1.95
C SER A 145 -31.50 -7.37 0.71
N ASP A 146 -31.04 -6.13 0.92
CA ASP A 146 -30.88 -5.14 -0.14
C ASP A 146 -30.11 -5.68 -1.35
N ASP A 147 -30.60 -5.42 -2.58
CA ASP A 147 -30.07 -5.97 -3.83
C ASP A 147 -28.59 -5.60 -4.06
N GLU A 148 -28.19 -4.36 -3.77
CA GLU A 148 -26.80 -3.92 -3.93
C GLU A 148 -25.90 -4.61 -2.89
N PHE A 149 -26.41 -4.84 -1.71
CA PHE A 149 -25.70 -5.62 -0.68
C PHE A 149 -25.53 -7.08 -1.12
N LEU A 150 -26.59 -7.71 -1.64
CA LEU A 150 -26.55 -9.08 -2.14
C LEU A 150 -25.57 -9.22 -3.32
N LYS A 151 -25.59 -8.31 -4.28
CA LYS A 151 -24.61 -8.25 -5.38
C LYS A 151 -23.19 -8.15 -4.85
N ARG A 152 -22.95 -7.34 -3.83
CA ARG A 152 -21.63 -7.19 -3.21
C ARG A 152 -21.12 -8.48 -2.57
N ILE A 153 -21.96 -9.21 -1.81
CA ILE A 153 -21.54 -10.46 -1.18
C ILE A 153 -21.36 -11.57 -2.21
N MET A 154 -22.17 -11.66 -3.24
CA MET A 154 -21.99 -12.59 -4.36
C MET A 154 -20.66 -12.34 -5.09
N ARG A 155 -20.31 -11.10 -5.40
CA ARG A 155 -19.01 -10.76 -6.00
C ARG A 155 -17.84 -11.13 -5.10
N ASN A 156 -17.97 -10.92 -3.80
CA ASN A 156 -16.93 -11.30 -2.85
C ASN A 156 -16.80 -12.83 -2.76
N PHE A 157 -17.91 -13.55 -2.77
CA PHE A 157 -17.91 -15.01 -2.77
C PHE A 157 -17.25 -15.57 -4.04
N ILE A 158 -17.63 -15.09 -5.23
CA ILE A 158 -16.97 -15.48 -6.49
C ILE A 158 -15.46 -15.21 -6.40
N ARG A 159 -15.07 -14.02 -5.93
CA ARG A 159 -13.65 -13.62 -5.87
C ARG A 159 -12.82 -14.53 -4.99
N HIS A 160 -13.33 -14.93 -3.85
CA HIS A 160 -12.53 -15.57 -2.83
C HIS A 160 -12.66 -17.09 -2.79
N GLU A 161 -13.82 -17.61 -3.21
CA GLU A 161 -14.13 -19.02 -3.06
C GLU A 161 -14.27 -19.74 -4.41
N LEU A 162 -14.80 -19.06 -5.44
CA LEU A 162 -15.10 -19.73 -6.70
C LEU A 162 -14.05 -19.51 -7.79
N SER A 163 -13.29 -18.41 -7.72
CA SER A 163 -12.30 -18.09 -8.74
C SER A 163 -10.86 -18.39 -8.28
N ASP A 164 -9.98 -18.51 -9.26
CA ASP A 164 -8.54 -18.62 -9.04
C ASP A 164 -7.86 -17.28 -8.65
N TYR A 165 -8.63 -16.20 -8.51
CA TYR A 165 -8.15 -14.86 -8.13
C TYR A 165 -7.27 -14.90 -6.87
N ARG A 166 -7.65 -15.69 -5.87
CA ARG A 166 -6.89 -15.83 -4.61
C ARG A 166 -5.51 -16.43 -4.84
N ILE A 167 -5.40 -17.41 -5.72
CA ILE A 167 -4.13 -18.06 -6.08
C ILE A 167 -3.19 -17.03 -6.71
N HIS A 168 -3.71 -16.25 -7.68
CA HIS A 168 -2.93 -15.19 -8.33
C HIS A 168 -2.55 -14.08 -7.36
N LEU A 169 -3.43 -13.74 -6.40
CA LEU A 169 -3.14 -12.78 -5.35
C LEU A 169 -1.97 -13.24 -4.45
N LEU A 170 -1.94 -14.51 -4.07
CA LEU A 170 -0.83 -15.09 -3.30
C LEU A 170 0.49 -15.07 -4.09
N ASN A 171 0.46 -15.32 -5.39
CA ASN A 171 1.64 -15.29 -6.25
C ASN A 171 2.29 -13.89 -6.37
N ILE A 172 1.54 -12.81 -6.16
CA ILE A 172 2.07 -11.46 -6.15
C ILE A 172 2.41 -10.95 -4.74
N TYR A 173 2.01 -11.68 -3.70
CA TYR A 173 2.25 -11.28 -2.32
C TYR A 173 3.74 -11.21 -2.01
N GLY A 174 4.16 -10.19 -1.23
CA GLY A 174 5.56 -9.97 -0.87
C GLY A 174 6.46 -9.45 -2.00
N ARG A 175 6.01 -9.46 -3.27
CA ARG A 175 6.83 -9.02 -4.40
C ARG A 175 6.84 -7.50 -4.55
N VAL A 176 7.96 -6.98 -5.05
CA VAL A 176 8.10 -5.56 -5.39
C VAL A 176 7.17 -5.21 -6.55
N GLY A 177 6.41 -4.10 -6.42
CA GLY A 177 5.42 -3.70 -7.43
C GLY A 177 4.03 -4.27 -7.19
N ARG A 178 3.81 -5.07 -6.13
CA ARG A 178 2.52 -5.72 -5.83
C ARG A 178 1.32 -4.78 -5.85
N LYS A 179 1.46 -3.52 -5.41
CA LYS A 179 0.32 -2.57 -5.42
C LYS A 179 -0.20 -2.28 -6.83
N LYS A 180 0.70 -2.18 -7.82
CA LYS A 180 0.33 -1.99 -9.22
C LYS A 180 -0.23 -3.29 -9.81
N ALA A 181 0.42 -4.42 -9.55
CA ALA A 181 -0.01 -5.75 -9.97
C ALA A 181 -1.41 -6.08 -9.43
N PHE A 182 -1.68 -5.78 -8.15
CA PHE A 182 -3.01 -5.94 -7.55
C PHE A 182 -4.11 -5.16 -8.28
N LYS A 183 -3.82 -3.92 -8.71
CA LYS A 183 -4.79 -3.13 -9.48
C LYS A 183 -5.14 -3.79 -10.81
N ILE A 184 -4.14 -4.32 -11.53
CA ILE A 184 -4.33 -5.02 -12.80
C ILE A 184 -5.13 -6.30 -12.57
N LEU A 185 -4.75 -7.12 -11.59
CA LEU A 185 -5.46 -8.34 -11.26
C LEU A 185 -6.92 -8.08 -10.89
N LYS A 186 -7.19 -7.00 -10.13
CA LYS A 186 -8.56 -6.57 -9.82
C LYS A 186 -9.35 -6.19 -11.09
N LEU A 187 -8.71 -5.53 -12.05
CA LEU A 187 -9.34 -5.19 -13.33
C LEU A 187 -9.67 -6.46 -14.14
N HIS A 188 -8.76 -7.44 -14.20
CA HIS A 188 -9.01 -8.72 -14.88
C HIS A 188 -10.18 -9.47 -14.23
N PHE A 189 -10.22 -9.55 -12.89
CA PHE A 189 -11.36 -10.13 -12.19
C PHE A 189 -12.67 -9.40 -12.51
N ASN A 190 -12.68 -8.06 -12.45
CA ASN A 190 -13.88 -7.29 -12.75
C ASN A 190 -14.35 -7.51 -14.19
N LYS A 191 -13.44 -7.58 -15.16
CA LYS A 191 -13.76 -7.88 -16.54
C LYS A 191 -14.35 -9.29 -16.70
N ALA A 192 -13.74 -10.28 -16.08
CA ALA A 192 -14.21 -11.66 -16.14
C ALA A 192 -15.60 -11.82 -15.52
N ILE A 193 -15.86 -11.18 -14.37
CA ILE A 193 -17.16 -11.27 -13.71
C ILE A 193 -18.27 -10.57 -14.49
N ILE A 194 -18.01 -9.39 -15.09
CA ILE A 194 -19.01 -8.69 -15.90
C ILE A 194 -19.36 -9.48 -17.16
N ASN A 195 -18.39 -10.15 -17.77
CA ASN A 195 -18.63 -10.98 -18.95
C ASN A 195 -19.52 -12.19 -18.64
N LEU A 196 -19.35 -12.85 -17.48
CA LEU A 196 -20.11 -14.04 -17.09
C LEU A 196 -21.41 -13.71 -16.35
N TYR A 197 -21.41 -12.63 -15.56
CA TYR A 197 -22.52 -12.22 -14.71
C TYR A 197 -22.83 -10.73 -14.92
N PRO A 198 -23.36 -10.30 -16.08
CA PRO A 198 -23.59 -8.88 -16.38
C PRO A 198 -24.49 -8.18 -15.34
N TRP A 199 -25.40 -8.93 -14.74
CA TRP A 199 -26.33 -8.43 -13.72
C TRP A 199 -25.65 -8.16 -12.35
N LEU A 200 -24.39 -8.59 -12.16
CA LEU A 200 -23.56 -8.25 -10.99
C LEU A 200 -22.78 -6.94 -11.18
N GLU A 201 -23.03 -6.18 -12.22
CA GLU A 201 -22.38 -4.89 -12.41
C GLU A 201 -22.74 -3.95 -11.25
N CYS A 202 -21.73 -3.49 -10.50
CA CYS A 202 -21.89 -2.45 -9.50
C CYS A 202 -21.36 -1.14 -10.08
N LYS A 203 -22.11 -0.08 -9.91
CA LYS A 203 -21.59 1.27 -10.16
C LYS A 203 -20.43 1.52 -9.20
N PHE A 204 -19.22 1.77 -9.73
CA PHE A 204 -18.04 2.12 -8.97
C PHE A 204 -18.04 3.60 -8.60
#